data_766b9b3dbd9545c03702e95810e1ef4a
#
_entry.id   766b9b3dbd9545c03702e95810e1ef4a
#
_cell.length_a   1.000
_cell.length_b   1.000
_cell.length_c   1.000
_cell.angle_alpha   90.00
_cell.angle_beta   90.00
_cell.angle_gamma   90.00
#
_symmetry.space_group_name_H-M   'P 1'
#
loop_
_entity.id
_entity.type
_entity.pdbx_description
1 polymer ?
#
loop_
_entity_poly.entity_id
_entity_poly.type
_entity_poly.pdbx_seq_one_letter_code
_entity_poly.pdbx_strand_id
1 'polypeptide(L)'
;YNAAIMQKVGLTVAINSDDAEMARRLNQEAAKIVKYGGVTEEEALKMVTLNPAKMLHVEDKVGSLKPGKDGDVVVWSDHPLSIYAKSLYTIVDGTVYFDRTKDEQLQKDVDAERLRLVRKMNGEKRGGAPTIPAQPSYQIMHTCSDHGHSHGLLVIDAEENH
;
A
#
# COMPACT_ATOMS: atom_id res chain seq x y z
N TYR A 1 -0.78 -8.97 19.55
CA TYR A 1 0.00 -8.96 20.80
C TYR A 1 1.48 -9.32 20.59
N ASN A 2 1.87 -10.11 19.59
CA ASN A 2 3.25 -10.58 19.40
C ASN A 2 4.28 -9.44 19.40
N ALA A 3 4.10 -8.42 18.56
CA ALA A 3 5.03 -7.29 18.46
C ALA A 3 5.23 -6.57 19.80
N ALA A 4 4.14 -6.40 20.58
CA ALA A 4 4.21 -5.77 21.89
C ALA A 4 4.96 -6.63 22.93
N ILE A 5 4.79 -7.95 22.89
CA ILE A 5 5.51 -8.87 23.76
C ILE A 5 6.99 -8.87 23.42
N MET A 6 7.34 -8.97 22.15
CA MET A 6 8.72 -8.95 21.67
C MET A 6 9.43 -7.63 22.03
N GLN A 7 8.75 -6.49 21.86
CA GLN A 7 9.28 -5.20 22.25
C GLN A 7 9.50 -5.08 23.77
N LYS A 8 8.58 -5.61 24.59
CA LYS A 8 8.73 -5.59 26.07
C LYS A 8 9.92 -6.41 26.57
N VAL A 9 10.34 -7.44 25.86
CA VAL A 9 11.55 -8.21 26.20
C VAL A 9 12.82 -7.65 25.54
N GLY A 10 12.75 -6.45 24.96
CA GLY A 10 13.91 -5.73 24.44
C GLY A 10 14.30 -6.08 23.01
N LEU A 11 13.49 -6.81 22.27
CA LEU A 11 13.76 -7.11 20.88
C LEU A 11 13.43 -5.90 19.99
N THR A 12 14.24 -5.68 18.96
CA THR A 12 13.90 -4.75 17.89
C THR A 12 12.86 -5.39 17.00
N VAL A 13 11.69 -4.77 16.90
CA VAL A 13 10.56 -5.29 16.12
C VAL A 13 10.29 -4.39 14.94
N ALA A 14 10.11 -4.97 13.75
CA ALA A 14 9.57 -4.30 12.57
C ALA A 14 8.32 -5.02 12.08
N ILE A 15 7.42 -4.26 11.44
CA ILE A 15 6.19 -4.79 10.85
C ILE A 15 6.41 -4.88 9.35
N ASN A 16 6.12 -6.06 8.81
CA ASN A 16 6.06 -6.31 7.38
C ASN A 16 4.62 -6.70 7.01
N SER A 17 4.21 -6.38 5.79
CA SER A 17 2.85 -6.68 5.33
C SER A 17 2.72 -7.99 4.57
N ASP A 18 3.75 -8.43 3.86
CA ASP A 18 3.75 -9.52 2.88
C ASP A 18 2.60 -9.47 1.84
N ASP A 19 1.83 -8.38 1.83
CA ASP A 19 0.64 -8.18 1.01
C ASP A 19 0.61 -6.72 0.49
N ALA A 20 0.38 -6.58 -0.81
CA ALA A 20 0.33 -5.28 -1.49
C ALA A 20 -0.76 -4.35 -0.93
N GLU A 21 -1.90 -4.87 -0.49
CA GLU A 21 -2.96 -4.08 0.13
C GLU A 21 -2.58 -3.58 1.52
N MET A 22 -1.95 -4.43 2.33
CA MET A 22 -1.52 -4.05 3.68
C MET A 22 -0.31 -3.12 3.64
N ALA A 23 0.57 -3.25 2.64
CA ALA A 23 1.73 -2.37 2.47
C ALA A 23 1.35 -0.89 2.43
N ARG A 24 0.20 -0.57 1.85
CA ARG A 24 -0.34 0.80 1.81
C ARG A 24 -0.85 1.32 3.16
N ARG A 25 -0.96 0.46 4.18
CA ARG A 25 -1.58 0.76 5.48
C ARG A 25 -0.73 0.35 6.67
N LEU A 26 0.60 0.30 6.51
CA LEU A 26 1.52 -0.08 7.59
C LEU A 26 1.39 0.83 8.83
N ASN A 27 1.05 2.09 8.65
CA ASN A 27 0.73 3.01 9.74
C ASN A 27 -0.47 2.51 10.57
N GLN A 28 -1.48 1.91 9.95
CA GLN A 28 -2.64 1.34 10.64
C GLN A 28 -2.29 0.02 11.34
N GLU A 29 -1.38 -0.77 10.79
CA GLU A 29 -0.86 -1.97 11.46
C GLU A 29 -0.09 -1.57 12.72
N ALA A 30 0.72 -0.51 12.66
CA ALA A 30 1.36 0.08 13.84
C ALA A 30 0.34 0.56 14.88
N ALA A 31 -0.74 1.22 14.45
CA ALA A 31 -1.82 1.66 15.33
C ALA A 31 -2.51 0.51 16.09
N LYS A 32 -2.66 -0.67 15.46
CA LYS A 32 -3.18 -1.86 16.14
C LYS A 32 -2.31 -2.29 17.32
N ILE A 33 -1.00 -2.13 17.22
CA ILE A 33 -0.07 -2.48 18.31
C ILE A 33 -0.24 -1.53 19.49
N VAL A 34 -0.46 -0.25 19.24
CA VAL A 34 -0.82 0.71 20.30
C VAL A 34 -2.12 0.28 20.96
N LYS A 35 -3.17 0.09 20.18
CA LYS A 35 -4.52 -0.19 20.69
C LYS A 35 -4.61 -1.50 21.48
N TYR A 36 -4.02 -2.57 20.97
CA TYR A 36 -4.17 -3.90 21.54
C TYR A 36 -2.97 -4.34 22.39
N GLY A 37 -1.78 -3.84 22.09
CA GLY A 37 -0.53 -4.22 22.77
C GLY A 37 -0.12 -3.25 23.89
N GLY A 38 -0.69 -2.04 23.92
CA GLY A 38 -0.34 -1.01 24.90
C GLY A 38 1.08 -0.44 24.71
N VAL A 39 1.61 -0.51 23.49
CA VAL A 39 2.88 0.13 23.12
C VAL A 39 2.63 1.62 22.91
N THR A 40 3.61 2.46 23.17
CA THR A 40 3.49 3.90 22.91
C THR A 40 3.40 4.18 21.40
N GLU A 41 2.77 5.28 21.02
CA GLU A 41 2.65 5.69 19.60
C GLU A 41 4.02 5.88 18.95
N GLU A 42 4.97 6.45 19.68
CA GLU A 42 6.35 6.63 19.20
C GLU A 42 7.02 5.29 18.90
N GLU A 43 6.93 4.31 19.80
CA GLU A 43 7.53 2.99 19.58
C GLU A 43 6.82 2.24 18.44
N ALA A 44 5.50 2.38 18.32
CA ALA A 44 4.76 1.79 17.22
C ALA A 44 5.15 2.39 15.86
N LEU A 45 5.36 3.71 15.78
CA LEU A 45 5.87 4.36 14.57
C LEU A 45 7.28 3.89 14.22
N LYS A 46 8.16 3.69 15.22
CA LYS A 46 9.50 3.13 14.99
C LYS A 46 9.46 1.75 14.35
N MET A 47 8.44 0.94 14.65
CA MET A 47 8.30 -0.41 14.09
C MET A 47 8.04 -0.42 12.57
N VAL A 48 7.59 0.69 12.01
CA VAL A 48 7.36 0.85 10.56
C VAL A 48 8.30 1.86 9.89
N THR A 49 9.26 2.42 10.64
CA THR A 49 10.19 3.42 10.13
C THR A 49 11.64 3.11 10.55
N LEU A 50 12.04 3.45 11.75
CA LEU A 50 13.42 3.36 12.22
C LEU A 50 13.87 1.91 12.46
N ASN A 51 13.00 1.06 12.98
CA ASN A 51 13.38 -0.30 13.30
C ASN A 51 13.70 -1.14 12.04
N PRO A 52 12.89 -1.11 10.97
CA PRO A 52 13.29 -1.76 9.71
C PRO A 52 14.59 -1.17 9.15
N ALA A 53 14.82 0.14 9.26
CA ALA A 53 16.08 0.74 8.84
C ALA A 53 17.29 0.18 9.63
N LYS A 54 17.14 -0.01 10.94
CA LYS A 54 18.17 -0.64 11.79
C LYS A 54 18.42 -2.10 11.41
N MET A 55 17.37 -2.87 11.14
CA MET A 55 17.49 -4.27 10.72
C MET A 55 18.22 -4.41 9.38
N LEU A 56 18.08 -3.42 8.50
CA LEU A 56 18.76 -3.37 7.21
C LEU A 56 20.11 -2.65 7.25
N HIS A 57 20.53 -2.15 8.42
CA HIS A 57 21.78 -1.39 8.61
C HIS A 57 21.89 -0.13 7.73
N VAL A 58 20.77 0.58 7.57
CA VAL A 58 20.67 1.84 6.80
C VAL A 58 20.11 2.99 7.63
N GLU A 59 20.04 2.85 8.95
CA GLU A 59 19.48 3.84 9.87
C GLU A 59 20.26 5.15 9.94
N ASP A 60 21.45 5.20 9.44
CA ASP A 60 22.26 6.41 9.24
C ASP A 60 21.73 7.27 8.10
N LYS A 61 21.05 6.68 7.13
CA LYS A 61 20.50 7.34 5.94
C LYS A 61 18.99 7.59 6.03
N VAL A 62 18.22 6.61 6.49
CA VAL A 62 16.74 6.64 6.44
C VAL A 62 16.10 6.30 7.78
N GLY A 63 14.77 6.20 7.82
CA GLY A 63 13.99 5.71 8.95
C GLY A 63 13.71 6.74 10.05
N SER A 64 14.26 7.95 9.97
CA SER A 64 13.94 9.05 10.91
C SER A 64 14.28 10.40 10.30
N LEU A 65 13.58 11.44 10.74
CA LEU A 65 13.80 12.82 10.31
C LEU A 65 14.95 13.43 11.14
N LYS A 66 16.15 13.47 10.55
CA LYS A 66 17.34 14.11 11.14
C LYS A 66 18.16 14.80 10.04
N PRO A 67 18.82 15.93 10.35
CA PRO A 67 19.74 16.55 9.41
C PRO A 67 20.83 15.55 8.95
N GLY A 68 21.08 15.53 7.64
CA GLY A 68 22.08 14.64 7.02
C GLY A 68 21.52 13.28 6.57
N LYS A 69 20.23 13.02 6.77
CA LYS A 69 19.56 11.85 6.20
C LYS A 69 18.82 12.20 4.91
N ASP A 70 18.47 11.16 4.17
CA ASP A 70 17.69 11.27 2.95
C ASP A 70 16.34 11.93 3.24
N GLY A 71 15.86 12.72 2.30
CA GLY A 71 14.65 13.51 2.46
C GLY A 71 13.36 12.70 2.21
N ASP A 72 13.21 11.57 2.92
CA ASP A 72 12.05 10.68 2.82
C ASP A 72 11.00 11.09 3.85
N VAL A 73 9.95 11.76 3.39
CA VAL A 73 8.94 12.36 4.26
C VAL A 73 7.54 12.10 3.74
N VAL A 74 6.63 11.73 4.62
CA VAL A 74 5.19 11.73 4.33
C VAL A 74 4.51 12.80 5.17
N VAL A 75 3.79 13.70 4.51
CA VAL A 75 2.96 14.71 5.17
C VAL A 75 1.54 14.17 5.28
N TRP A 76 0.99 14.18 6.47
CA TRP A 76 -0.33 13.64 6.78
C TRP A 76 -1.34 14.74 7.12
N SER A 77 -2.62 14.49 6.87
CA SER A 77 -3.72 15.38 7.24
C SER A 77 -4.04 15.36 8.73
N ASP A 78 -3.61 14.32 9.45
CA ASP A 78 -3.85 14.06 10.86
C ASP A 78 -2.72 13.17 11.39
N HIS A 79 -2.77 12.77 12.66
CA HIS A 79 -1.79 11.87 13.25
C HIS A 79 -1.67 10.58 12.42
N PRO A 80 -0.46 10.14 12.03
CA PRO A 80 -0.29 9.03 11.08
C PRO A 80 -0.90 7.71 11.54
N LEU A 81 -1.09 7.48 12.85
CA LEU A 81 -1.75 6.30 13.38
C LEU A 81 -3.28 6.39 13.38
N SER A 82 -3.86 7.53 13.00
CA SER A 82 -5.30 7.69 12.86
C SER A 82 -5.80 6.99 11.59
N ILE A 83 -6.92 6.26 11.69
CA ILE A 83 -7.60 5.67 10.53
C ILE A 83 -8.15 6.72 9.56
N TYR A 84 -8.29 7.96 10.00
CA TYR A 84 -8.75 9.09 9.20
C TYR A 84 -7.60 9.84 8.52
N ALA A 85 -6.36 9.59 8.93
CA ALA A 85 -5.18 10.23 8.36
C ALA A 85 -5.03 9.87 6.87
N LYS A 86 -4.84 10.91 6.05
CA LYS A 86 -4.58 10.78 4.61
C LYS A 86 -3.19 11.34 4.33
N SER A 87 -2.40 10.66 3.51
CA SER A 87 -1.17 11.25 3.01
C SER A 87 -1.51 12.44 2.11
N LEU A 88 -0.92 13.59 2.37
CA LEU A 88 -1.05 14.79 1.54
C LEU A 88 0.08 14.84 0.51
N TYR A 89 1.30 14.59 0.97
CA TYR A 89 2.49 14.50 0.14
C TYR A 89 3.31 13.26 0.52
N THR A 90 3.90 12.62 -0.47
CA THR A 90 4.97 11.65 -0.28
C THR A 90 6.21 12.16 -1.00
N ILE A 91 7.27 12.35 -0.25
CA ILE A 91 8.54 12.89 -0.70
C ILE A 91 9.57 11.79 -0.52
N VAL A 92 10.36 11.52 -1.56
CA VAL A 92 11.45 10.56 -1.55
C VAL A 92 12.69 11.27 -2.06
N ASP A 93 13.76 11.21 -1.30
CA ASP A 93 15.02 11.90 -1.61
C ASP A 93 14.80 13.39 -1.98
N GLY A 94 13.94 14.06 -1.21
CA GLY A 94 13.59 15.47 -1.42
C GLY A 94 12.67 15.76 -2.62
N THR A 95 12.31 14.74 -3.40
CA THR A 95 11.42 14.88 -4.57
C THR A 95 9.99 14.48 -4.22
N VAL A 96 9.01 15.32 -4.61
CA VAL A 96 7.58 15.03 -4.39
C VAL A 96 7.11 14.00 -5.42
N TYR A 97 6.84 12.77 -4.98
CA TYR A 97 6.30 11.68 -5.80
C TYR A 97 4.78 11.61 -5.77
N PHE A 98 4.17 12.00 -4.67
CA PHE A 98 2.72 12.03 -4.54
C PHE A 98 2.30 13.39 -4.00
N ASP A 99 1.28 13.96 -4.62
CA ASP A 99 0.60 15.20 -4.23
C ASP A 99 -0.90 14.93 -4.35
N ARG A 100 -1.62 14.92 -3.24
CA ARG A 100 -3.05 14.60 -3.19
C ARG A 100 -3.89 15.50 -4.07
N THR A 101 -3.58 16.78 -4.13
CA THR A 101 -4.35 17.73 -4.96
C THR A 101 -4.22 17.40 -6.44
N LYS A 102 -3.02 17.04 -6.88
CA LYS A 102 -2.78 16.59 -8.26
C LYS A 102 -3.45 15.25 -8.55
N ASP A 103 -3.37 14.30 -7.60
CA ASP A 103 -4.02 13.00 -7.71
C ASP A 103 -5.53 13.14 -7.86
N GLU A 104 -6.18 13.98 -7.03
CA GLU A 104 -7.61 14.25 -7.13
C GLU A 104 -8.01 14.86 -8.47
N GLN A 105 -7.16 15.71 -9.08
CA GLN A 105 -7.39 16.23 -10.42
C GLN A 105 -7.22 15.15 -11.48
N LEU A 106 -6.16 14.35 -11.39
CA LEU A 106 -5.92 13.23 -12.31
C LEU A 106 -7.06 12.19 -12.26
N GLN A 107 -7.63 11.91 -11.08
CA GLN A 107 -8.79 11.02 -10.98
C GLN A 107 -10.00 11.57 -11.74
N LYS A 108 -10.27 12.88 -11.65
CA LYS A 108 -11.36 13.51 -12.42
C LYS A 108 -11.11 13.38 -13.92
N ASP A 109 -9.86 13.59 -14.36
CA ASP A 109 -9.50 13.49 -15.77
C ASP A 109 -9.64 12.03 -16.27
N VAL A 110 -9.22 11.05 -15.45
CA VAL A 110 -9.40 9.61 -15.75
C VAL A 110 -10.89 9.27 -15.85
N ASP A 111 -11.71 9.73 -14.93
CA ASP A 111 -13.16 9.47 -14.94
C ASP A 111 -13.83 10.11 -16.17
N ALA A 112 -13.44 11.32 -16.53
CA ALA A 112 -13.94 11.99 -17.74
C ALA A 112 -13.55 11.22 -19.01
N GLU A 113 -12.28 10.78 -19.11
CA GLU A 113 -11.80 10.00 -20.26
C GLU A 113 -12.45 8.62 -20.32
N ARG A 114 -12.61 7.94 -19.19
CA ARG A 114 -13.35 6.67 -19.10
C ARG A 114 -14.78 6.84 -19.63
N LEU A 115 -15.47 7.90 -19.21
CA LEU A 115 -16.82 8.18 -19.67
C LEU A 115 -16.86 8.46 -21.18
N ARG A 116 -15.88 9.21 -21.71
CA ARG A 116 -15.73 9.46 -23.13
C ARG A 116 -15.56 8.17 -23.91
N LEU A 117 -14.66 7.28 -23.48
CA LEU A 117 -14.41 5.99 -24.10
C LEU A 117 -15.63 5.07 -24.07
N VAL A 118 -16.32 4.99 -22.92
CA VAL A 118 -17.56 4.18 -22.80
C VAL A 118 -18.65 4.69 -23.74
N ARG A 119 -18.81 6.02 -23.89
CA ARG A 119 -19.76 6.61 -24.85
C ARG A 119 -19.39 6.27 -26.28
N LYS A 120 -18.10 6.36 -26.64
CA LYS A 120 -17.61 5.97 -27.95
C LYS A 120 -17.89 4.48 -28.24
N MET A 121 -17.52 3.60 -27.34
CA MET A 121 -17.78 2.15 -27.47
C MET A 121 -19.28 1.84 -27.64
N ASN A 122 -20.14 2.49 -26.87
CA ASN A 122 -21.58 2.33 -27.00
C ASN A 122 -22.11 2.85 -28.35
N GLY A 123 -21.54 3.93 -28.87
CA GLY A 123 -21.86 4.44 -30.20
C GLY A 123 -21.49 3.46 -31.31
N GLU A 124 -20.28 2.93 -31.28
CA GLU A 124 -19.80 1.91 -32.22
C GLU A 124 -20.66 0.62 -32.18
N LYS A 125 -21.00 0.15 -30.96
CA LYS A 125 -21.87 -1.00 -30.78
C LYS A 125 -23.26 -0.77 -31.39
N ARG A 126 -23.84 0.40 -31.20
CA ARG A 126 -25.13 0.76 -31.82
C ARG A 126 -25.03 0.84 -33.35
N GLY A 127 -23.88 1.22 -33.88
CA GLY A 127 -23.56 1.22 -35.31
C GLY A 127 -23.31 -0.17 -35.92
N GLY A 128 -23.40 -1.24 -35.12
CA GLY A 128 -23.21 -2.62 -35.57
C GLY A 128 -21.75 -3.08 -35.58
N ALA A 129 -20.82 -2.34 -35.00
CA ALA A 129 -19.45 -2.79 -34.84
C ALA A 129 -19.38 -4.08 -33.99
N PRO A 130 -18.55 -5.07 -34.37
CA PRO A 130 -18.36 -6.26 -33.55
C PRO A 130 -17.76 -5.90 -32.21
N THR A 131 -18.35 -6.36 -31.15
CA THR A 131 -17.87 -6.11 -29.77
C THR A 131 -17.65 -7.44 -29.06
N ILE A 132 -16.51 -7.56 -28.39
CA ILE A 132 -16.22 -8.68 -27.50
C ILE A 132 -16.69 -8.30 -26.10
N PRO A 133 -17.55 -9.09 -25.43
CA PRO A 133 -17.91 -8.86 -24.04
C PRO A 133 -16.64 -8.83 -23.18
N ALA A 134 -16.60 -7.90 -22.21
CA ALA A 134 -15.51 -7.88 -21.26
C ALA A 134 -15.51 -9.20 -20.47
N GLN A 135 -14.42 -9.91 -20.52
CA GLN A 135 -14.21 -11.10 -19.69
C GLN A 135 -13.65 -10.63 -18.35
N PRO A 136 -14.20 -11.08 -17.22
CA PRO A 136 -13.61 -10.80 -15.94
C PRO A 136 -12.22 -11.43 -15.87
N SER A 137 -11.18 -10.62 -15.72
CA SER A 137 -9.85 -11.12 -15.39
C SER A 137 -9.69 -11.12 -13.89
N TYR A 138 -9.48 -12.27 -13.31
CA TYR A 138 -9.13 -12.40 -11.91
C TYR A 138 -7.61 -12.35 -11.79
N GLN A 139 -7.06 -11.31 -11.19
CA GLN A 139 -5.68 -11.34 -10.75
C GLN A 139 -5.63 -12.13 -9.44
N ILE A 140 -5.03 -13.31 -9.49
CA ILE A 140 -4.72 -14.05 -8.25
C ILE A 140 -3.52 -13.34 -7.62
N MET A 141 -3.77 -12.69 -6.50
CA MET A 141 -2.67 -12.16 -5.69
C MET A 141 -1.96 -13.33 -5.04
N HIS A 142 -0.67 -13.46 -5.30
CA HIS A 142 0.16 -14.43 -4.61
C HIS A 142 0.26 -14.02 -3.13
N THR A 143 -0.24 -14.86 -2.26
CA THR A 143 0.01 -14.77 -0.82
C THR A 143 1.23 -15.62 -0.50
N CYS A 144 2.23 -15.06 0.18
CA CYS A 144 3.30 -15.85 0.76
C CYS A 144 2.69 -16.75 1.84
N SER A 145 2.61 -18.05 1.59
CA SER A 145 2.32 -19.03 2.62
C SER A 145 3.63 -19.53 3.21
N ASP A 146 3.85 -19.34 4.50
CA ASP A 146 5.04 -19.79 5.22
C ASP A 146 5.20 -21.33 5.29
N HIS A 147 4.23 -22.06 4.79
CA HIS A 147 4.27 -23.50 4.72
C HIS A 147 4.30 -23.92 3.28
N GLY A 148 5.41 -24.49 2.82
CA GLY A 148 5.68 -24.97 1.46
C GLY A 148 4.69 -26.01 0.91
N HIS A 149 3.42 -25.84 1.17
CA HIS A 149 2.33 -26.51 0.48
C HIS A 149 1.95 -25.64 -0.71
N SER A 150 2.42 -26.04 -1.88
CA SER A 150 1.86 -25.61 -3.14
C SER A 150 0.36 -25.89 -3.13
N HIS A 151 -0.44 -24.95 -2.68
CA HIS A 151 -1.84 -24.95 -3.03
C HIS A 151 -1.87 -24.75 -4.54
N GLY A 152 -2.31 -25.81 -5.23
CA GLY A 152 -2.36 -25.82 -6.68
C GLY A 152 -3.01 -24.53 -7.17
N LEU A 153 -2.30 -23.87 -8.05
CA LEU A 153 -2.79 -22.76 -8.82
C LEU A 153 -4.08 -23.23 -9.47
N LEU A 154 -5.23 -22.77 -9.02
CA LEU A 154 -6.45 -22.87 -9.81
C LEU A 154 -6.29 -21.87 -10.96
N VAL A 155 -5.49 -22.25 -11.95
CA VAL A 155 -5.54 -21.64 -13.26
C VAL A 155 -6.86 -22.10 -13.87
N ILE A 156 -7.86 -21.25 -13.80
CA ILE A 156 -9.02 -21.43 -14.66
C ILE A 156 -8.54 -20.94 -16.02
N ASP A 157 -8.02 -21.87 -16.82
CA ASP A 157 -7.76 -21.63 -18.23
C ASP A 157 -9.10 -21.28 -18.90
N ALA A 158 -9.24 -20.01 -19.28
CA ALA A 158 -10.37 -19.52 -20.03
C ALA A 158 -10.30 -19.90 -21.53
N GLU A 159 -9.46 -20.87 -21.89
CA GLU A 159 -9.19 -21.25 -23.29
C GLU A 159 -9.79 -22.59 -23.70
N GLU A 160 -10.81 -23.12 -23.06
CA GLU A 160 -11.55 -24.25 -23.67
C GLU A 160 -13.06 -23.97 -23.69
N ASN A 161 -13.50 -23.23 -24.68
CA ASN A 161 -14.82 -23.45 -25.31
C ASN A 161 -14.80 -22.89 -26.72
N HIS A 162 -14.57 -23.81 -27.65
CA HIS A 162 -14.93 -23.68 -29.07
C HIS A 162 -16.44 -23.80 -29.25
#